data_c1c61e78ab5fac867663631f28395ce6
#
_entry.id   c1c61e78ab5fac867663631f28395ce6
#
_cell.length_a   1.000
_cell.length_b   1.000
_cell.length_c   1.000
_cell.angle_alpha   90.00
_cell.angle_beta   90.00
_cell.angle_gamma   90.00
#
_symmetry.space_group_name_H-M   'P 1'
#
loop_
_entity.id
_entity.type
_entity.pdbx_description
1 polymer ?
#
loop_
_entity_poly.entity_id
_entity_poly.type
_entity_poly.pdbx_seq_one_letter_code
_entity_poly.pdbx_strand_id
1 'polypeptide(L)'
;MAVRVLVDILFDRHTIIQYRDNGKPFLVHGKELPEKELKALSIAHTRRFACIVTAPGDKAGIDLECLSRNFEAVAKKALGKEEKVFLSDNLQQRTLQLALIWCAKEAMFKYMSQEEVDFSKQMTVAPFFPETEGVLSGTFQQQNGITLLLPLCYKKLDDHFMVWVTG
;
A
#
# COMPACT_ATOMS: atom_id res chain seq x y z
N MET A 1 3.56 3.13 -18.97
CA MET A 1 3.50 4.50 -19.55
C MET A 1 3.01 5.53 -18.52
N ALA A 2 1.83 5.40 -17.91
CA ALA A 2 1.26 6.38 -16.97
C ALA A 2 2.17 6.76 -15.78
N VAL A 3 2.82 5.80 -15.14
CA VAL A 3 3.70 6.05 -13.98
C VAL A 3 4.91 6.93 -14.35
N ARG A 4 5.50 6.75 -15.54
CA ARG A 4 6.61 7.61 -16.01
C ARG A 4 6.15 9.04 -16.20
N VAL A 5 4.96 9.25 -16.77
CA VAL A 5 4.36 10.58 -16.88
C VAL A 5 4.18 11.25 -15.53
N LEU A 6 3.73 10.49 -14.51
CA LEU A 6 3.62 11.03 -13.14
C LEU A 6 4.98 11.44 -12.57
N VAL A 7 6.02 10.65 -12.81
CA VAL A 7 7.38 10.99 -12.36
C VAL A 7 7.89 12.24 -13.11
N ASP A 8 7.69 12.34 -14.41
CA ASP A 8 8.09 13.51 -15.20
C ASP A 8 7.37 14.80 -14.78
N ILE A 9 6.10 14.69 -14.34
CA ILE A 9 5.31 15.84 -13.85
C ILE A 9 5.74 16.26 -12.45
N LEU A 10 6.00 15.31 -11.55
CA LEU A 10 6.26 15.57 -10.12
C LEU A 10 7.73 15.91 -9.84
N PHE A 11 8.64 15.49 -10.70
CA PHE A 11 10.07 15.71 -10.52
C PHE A 11 10.63 16.47 -11.74
N ASP A 12 11.42 15.84 -12.54
CA ASP A 12 11.91 16.39 -13.80
C ASP A 12 12.24 15.25 -14.78
N ARG A 13 12.54 15.61 -16.03
CA ARG A 13 12.84 14.65 -17.10
C ARG A 13 14.16 13.87 -16.90
N HIS A 14 14.98 14.26 -15.92
CA HIS A 14 16.22 13.57 -15.56
C HIS A 14 16.02 12.57 -14.45
N THR A 15 14.81 12.54 -13.82
CA THR A 15 14.44 11.57 -12.79
C THR A 15 13.95 10.29 -13.44
N ILE A 16 14.59 9.17 -13.16
CA ILE A 16 14.25 7.87 -13.69
C ILE A 16 13.86 6.88 -12.58
N ILE A 17 13.02 5.92 -12.94
CA ILE A 17 12.67 4.80 -12.07
C ILE A 17 13.67 3.69 -12.32
N GLN A 18 14.34 3.26 -11.28
CA GLN A 18 15.15 2.04 -11.24
C GLN A 18 14.53 1.02 -10.29
N TYR A 19 14.99 -0.22 -10.35
CA TYR A 19 14.48 -1.32 -9.53
C TYR A 19 15.64 -1.99 -8.82
N ARG A 20 15.44 -2.30 -7.54
CA ARG A 20 16.36 -3.14 -6.74
C ARG A 20 16.23 -4.60 -7.17
N ASP A 21 17.13 -5.47 -6.74
CA ASP A 21 17.11 -6.91 -7.04
C ASP A 21 15.80 -7.60 -6.61
N ASN A 22 15.20 -7.13 -5.52
CA ASN A 22 13.88 -7.58 -5.02
C ASN A 22 12.68 -6.96 -5.77
N GLY A 23 12.91 -6.25 -6.88
CA GLY A 23 11.87 -5.61 -7.69
C GLY A 23 11.30 -4.30 -7.13
N LYS A 24 11.78 -3.81 -5.97
CA LYS A 24 11.31 -2.54 -5.39
C LYS A 24 11.77 -1.35 -6.23
N PRO A 25 10.84 -0.48 -6.70
CA PRO A 25 11.21 0.71 -7.45
C PRO A 25 11.81 1.80 -6.53
N PHE A 26 12.69 2.61 -7.09
CA PHE A 26 13.23 3.82 -6.47
C PHE A 26 13.52 4.87 -7.54
N LEU A 27 13.62 6.14 -7.12
CA LEU A 27 13.92 7.25 -8.01
C LEU A 27 15.40 7.58 -7.99
N VAL A 28 15.95 7.81 -9.18
CA VAL A 28 17.32 8.30 -9.39
C VAL A 28 17.28 9.56 -10.23
N HIS A 29 17.97 10.59 -9.77
CA HIS A 29 18.09 11.85 -10.51
C HIS A 29 19.45 11.93 -11.19
N GLY A 30 19.48 11.97 -12.55
CA GLY A 30 20.73 12.01 -13.33
C GLY A 30 21.54 10.70 -13.29
N LYS A 31 22.78 10.78 -13.78
CA LYS A 31 23.65 9.60 -13.89
C LYS A 31 24.40 9.23 -12.59
N GLU A 32 24.44 10.16 -11.62
CA GLU A 32 25.26 10.00 -10.42
C GLU A 32 24.57 10.66 -9.20
N LEU A 33 23.67 9.95 -8.54
CA LEU A 33 23.24 10.34 -7.20
C LEU A 33 23.95 9.47 -6.16
N PRO A 34 24.54 10.07 -5.11
CA PRO A 34 24.97 9.29 -3.95
C PRO A 34 23.74 8.59 -3.34
N GLU A 35 23.90 7.35 -2.88
CA GLU A 35 22.82 6.52 -2.30
C GLU A 35 21.96 7.23 -1.24
N LYS A 36 22.48 8.28 -0.62
CA LYS A 36 21.80 9.10 0.40
C LYS A 36 20.66 9.98 -0.12
N GLU A 37 20.57 10.21 -1.43
CA GLU A 37 19.52 11.03 -2.04
C GLU A 37 18.42 10.23 -2.74
N LEU A 38 18.48 8.91 -2.65
CA LEU A 38 17.44 8.04 -3.20
C LEU A 38 16.14 8.25 -2.42
N LYS A 39 15.07 8.62 -3.15
CA LYS A 39 13.73 8.67 -2.58
C LYS A 39 13.07 7.30 -2.75
N ALA A 40 12.48 6.81 -1.65
CA ALA A 40 11.61 5.66 -1.73
C ALA A 40 10.48 5.95 -2.72
N LEU A 41 10.16 4.97 -3.54
CA LEU A 41 9.04 5.01 -4.47
C LEU A 41 8.20 3.76 -4.28
N SER A 42 6.90 3.92 -4.20
CA SER A 42 5.96 2.81 -4.34
C SER A 42 4.92 3.17 -5.39
N ILE A 43 4.47 2.15 -6.13
CA ILE A 43 3.62 2.29 -7.32
C ILE A 43 2.40 1.39 -7.15
N ALA A 44 1.23 1.92 -7.48
CA ALA A 44 0.01 1.15 -7.64
C ALA A 44 -0.73 1.60 -8.90
N HIS A 45 -1.42 0.68 -9.55
CA HIS A 45 -2.25 1.00 -10.70
C HIS A 45 -3.40 0.02 -10.85
N THR A 46 -4.50 0.53 -11.35
CA THR A 46 -5.62 -0.23 -11.86
C THR A 46 -5.76 0.01 -13.36
N ARG A 47 -6.84 -0.45 -13.92
CA ARG A 47 -7.16 -0.17 -15.32
C ARG A 47 -7.40 1.32 -15.59
N ARG A 48 -7.89 2.09 -14.59
CA ARG A 48 -8.29 3.50 -14.72
C ARG A 48 -7.29 4.50 -14.14
N PHE A 49 -6.58 4.10 -13.08
CA PHE A 49 -5.72 5.00 -12.31
C PHE A 49 -4.31 4.43 -12.17
N ALA A 50 -3.35 5.33 -12.10
CA ALA A 50 -1.99 5.04 -11.64
C ALA A 50 -1.66 6.01 -10.51
N CYS A 51 -1.07 5.51 -9.44
CA CYS A 51 -0.67 6.28 -8.27
C CYS A 51 0.78 5.98 -7.93
N ILE A 52 1.46 6.98 -7.41
CA ILE A 52 2.79 6.83 -6.82
C ILE A 52 2.82 7.51 -5.46
N VAL A 53 3.61 6.99 -4.56
CA VAL A 53 4.00 7.67 -3.32
C VAL A 53 5.53 7.67 -3.23
N THR A 54 6.07 8.79 -2.79
CA THR A 54 7.51 8.95 -2.54
C THR A 54 7.73 9.48 -1.14
N ALA A 55 8.82 9.05 -0.53
CA ALA A 55 9.24 9.52 0.79
C ALA A 55 10.76 9.69 0.84
N PRO A 56 11.29 10.55 1.73
CA PRO A 56 12.70 10.50 2.09
C PRO A 56 13.04 9.10 2.65
N GLY A 57 14.23 8.61 2.38
CA GLY A 57 14.65 7.28 2.86
C GLY A 57 14.28 6.15 1.91
N ASP A 58 14.12 4.94 2.45
CA ASP A 58 14.01 3.70 1.67
C ASP A 58 12.64 3.01 1.75
N LYS A 59 11.69 3.58 2.50
CA LYS A 59 10.40 2.94 2.79
C LYS A 59 9.21 3.77 2.35
N ALA A 60 8.46 3.23 1.41
CA ALA A 60 7.15 3.72 1.00
C ALA A 60 6.31 2.54 0.52
N GLY A 61 5.02 2.61 0.76
CA GLY A 61 4.06 1.62 0.27
C GLY A 61 2.76 2.29 -0.15
N ILE A 62 2.25 1.95 -1.32
CA ILE A 62 0.93 2.38 -1.81
C ILE A 62 0.23 1.23 -2.50
N ASP A 63 -1.06 1.15 -2.28
CA ASP A 63 -1.92 0.27 -3.05
C ASP A 63 -3.21 0.98 -3.49
N LEU A 64 -3.85 0.44 -4.53
CA LEU A 64 -5.04 1.00 -5.16
C LEU A 64 -5.94 -0.11 -5.65
N GLU A 65 -7.17 -0.15 -5.15
CA GLU A 65 -8.12 -1.21 -5.46
C GLU A 65 -9.48 -0.68 -5.91
N CYS A 66 -10.00 -1.29 -6.99
CA CYS A 66 -11.34 -0.99 -7.50
C CYS A 66 -12.42 -1.74 -6.68
N LEU A 67 -13.47 -1.04 -6.26
CA LEU A 67 -14.57 -1.61 -5.47
C LEU A 67 -15.41 -2.66 -6.22
N SER A 68 -15.26 -2.75 -7.53
CA SER A 68 -15.92 -3.81 -8.32
C SER A 68 -15.25 -5.18 -8.21
N ARG A 69 -14.07 -5.27 -7.55
CA ARG A 69 -13.37 -6.53 -7.31
C ARG A 69 -14.12 -7.40 -6.30
N ASN A 70 -14.08 -8.71 -6.48
CA ASN A 70 -14.62 -9.66 -5.48
C ASN A 70 -13.62 -9.82 -4.30
N PHE A 71 -13.81 -9.02 -3.25
CA PHE A 71 -12.95 -9.06 -2.06
C PHE A 71 -13.23 -10.24 -1.13
N GLU A 72 -14.39 -10.89 -1.19
CA GLU A 72 -14.69 -12.09 -0.38
C GLU A 72 -13.74 -13.27 -0.73
N ALA A 73 -13.33 -13.38 -1.98
CA ALA A 73 -12.35 -14.38 -2.40
C ALA A 73 -10.95 -14.10 -1.81
N VAL A 74 -10.58 -12.82 -1.72
CA VAL A 74 -9.30 -12.37 -1.16
C VAL A 74 -9.31 -12.51 0.37
N ALA A 75 -10.42 -12.16 1.02
CA ALA A 75 -10.62 -12.20 2.45
C ALA A 75 -10.30 -13.58 3.06
N LYS A 76 -10.64 -14.66 2.36
CA LYS A 76 -10.39 -16.03 2.82
C LYS A 76 -8.91 -16.32 3.10
N LYS A 77 -8.00 -15.68 2.36
CA LYS A 77 -6.55 -15.89 2.47
C LYS A 77 -5.84 -14.79 3.23
N ALA A 78 -6.36 -13.57 3.19
CA ALA A 78 -5.68 -12.39 3.69
C ALA A 78 -6.10 -11.97 5.10
N LEU A 79 -7.32 -12.30 5.55
CA LEU A 79 -7.81 -11.85 6.86
C LEU A 79 -7.41 -12.79 7.99
N GLY A 80 -6.86 -12.18 9.05
CA GLY A 80 -6.68 -12.81 10.34
C GLY A 80 -8.00 -13.02 11.10
N LYS A 81 -7.93 -13.72 12.24
CA LYS A 81 -9.12 -13.99 13.07
C LYS A 81 -9.74 -12.70 13.62
N GLU A 82 -8.90 -11.78 14.05
CA GLU A 82 -9.32 -10.51 14.67
C GLU A 82 -10.09 -9.63 13.68
N GLU A 83 -9.64 -9.58 12.43
CA GLU A 83 -10.29 -8.78 11.38
C GLU A 83 -11.66 -9.31 11.01
N LYS A 84 -11.85 -10.62 11.04
CA LYS A 84 -13.14 -11.25 10.75
C LYS A 84 -14.23 -10.90 11.75
N VAL A 85 -13.86 -10.58 12.99
CA VAL A 85 -14.81 -10.30 14.09
C VAL A 85 -15.52 -8.95 13.91
N PHE A 86 -14.86 -7.94 13.35
CA PHE A 86 -15.46 -6.62 13.21
C PHE A 86 -16.06 -6.32 11.82
N LEU A 87 -16.05 -7.30 10.91
CA LEU A 87 -16.69 -7.12 9.62
C LEU A 87 -18.20 -6.95 9.76
N SER A 88 -18.73 -5.97 9.06
CA SER A 88 -20.15 -5.67 9.06
C SER A 88 -20.98 -6.78 8.40
N ASP A 89 -22.18 -7.02 8.91
CA ASP A 89 -23.19 -7.87 8.26
C ASP A 89 -23.85 -7.16 7.07
N ASN A 90 -23.80 -5.83 7.01
CA ASN A 90 -24.26 -5.07 5.86
C ASN A 90 -23.28 -5.27 4.69
N LEU A 91 -23.78 -5.83 3.58
CA LEU A 91 -22.96 -6.22 2.43
C LEU A 91 -22.15 -5.06 1.84
N GLN A 92 -22.74 -3.88 1.71
CA GLN A 92 -22.06 -2.71 1.16
C GLN A 92 -20.91 -2.27 2.07
N GLN A 93 -21.17 -2.15 3.36
CA GLN A 93 -20.18 -1.75 4.36
C GLN A 93 -19.05 -2.79 4.48
N ARG A 94 -19.42 -4.07 4.49
CA ARG A 94 -18.47 -5.18 4.47
C ARG A 94 -17.55 -5.13 3.25
N THR A 95 -18.07 -4.84 2.06
CA THR A 95 -17.26 -4.70 0.85
C THR A 95 -16.24 -3.57 0.98
N LEU A 96 -16.63 -2.41 1.54
CA LEU A 96 -15.71 -1.30 1.78
C LEU A 96 -14.63 -1.67 2.81
N GLN A 97 -15.01 -2.36 3.90
CA GLN A 97 -14.05 -2.84 4.90
C GLN A 97 -13.04 -3.81 4.28
N LEU A 98 -13.49 -4.79 3.53
CA LEU A 98 -12.63 -5.78 2.87
C LEU A 98 -11.67 -5.14 1.88
N ALA A 99 -12.16 -4.18 1.09
CA ALA A 99 -11.34 -3.43 0.15
C ALA A 99 -10.22 -2.65 0.86
N LEU A 100 -10.57 -1.92 1.95
CA LEU A 100 -9.60 -1.16 2.73
C LEU A 100 -8.59 -2.05 3.45
N ILE A 101 -9.01 -3.16 4.05
CA ILE A 101 -8.10 -4.10 4.72
C ILE A 101 -7.11 -4.69 3.70
N TRP A 102 -7.61 -5.13 2.53
CA TRP A 102 -6.74 -5.68 1.50
C TRP A 102 -5.73 -4.63 1.00
N CYS A 103 -6.22 -3.46 0.61
CA CYS A 103 -5.39 -2.35 0.14
C CYS A 103 -4.34 -1.94 1.18
N ALA A 104 -4.71 -1.90 2.48
CA ALA A 104 -3.80 -1.61 3.57
C ALA A 104 -2.70 -2.67 3.72
N LYS A 105 -3.04 -3.96 3.63
CA LYS A 105 -2.06 -5.05 3.71
C LYS A 105 -1.09 -5.05 2.53
N GLU A 106 -1.57 -4.79 1.32
CA GLU A 106 -0.72 -4.61 0.13
C GLU A 106 0.21 -3.39 0.26
N ALA A 107 -0.29 -2.28 0.80
CA ALA A 107 0.54 -1.11 1.07
C ALA A 107 1.62 -1.41 2.13
N MET A 108 1.27 -2.10 3.22
CA MET A 108 2.23 -2.55 4.24
C MET A 108 3.26 -3.51 3.66
N PHE A 109 2.86 -4.47 2.83
CA PHE A 109 3.76 -5.41 2.17
C PHE A 109 4.80 -4.68 1.30
N LYS A 110 4.34 -3.74 0.47
CA LYS A 110 5.24 -2.91 -0.35
C LYS A 110 6.18 -2.05 0.50
N TYR A 111 5.68 -1.50 1.61
CA TYR A 111 6.48 -0.72 2.56
C TYR A 111 7.58 -1.56 3.22
N MET A 112 7.22 -2.74 3.71
CA MET A 112 8.15 -3.63 4.42
C MET A 112 9.18 -4.25 3.48
N SER A 113 8.82 -4.50 2.21
CA SER A 113 9.70 -5.13 1.20
C SER A 113 10.34 -6.44 1.68
N GLN A 114 9.60 -7.19 2.49
CA GLN A 114 10.00 -8.47 3.04
C GLN A 114 9.38 -9.59 2.19
N GLU A 115 10.15 -10.62 1.89
CA GLU A 115 9.67 -11.82 1.20
C GLU A 115 8.96 -12.78 2.16
N GLU A 116 8.18 -13.71 1.62
CA GLU A 116 7.51 -14.79 2.37
C GLU A 116 6.62 -14.29 3.53
N VAL A 117 5.78 -13.28 3.28
CA VAL A 117 4.86 -12.73 4.27
C VAL A 117 3.51 -13.43 4.22
N ASP A 118 3.06 -13.97 5.35
CA ASP A 118 1.68 -14.46 5.53
C ASP A 118 0.78 -13.29 5.98
N PHE A 119 -0.03 -12.79 5.06
CA PHE A 119 -0.91 -11.64 5.31
C PHE A 119 -1.91 -11.86 6.45
N SER A 120 -2.35 -13.09 6.65
CA SER A 120 -3.34 -13.42 7.68
C SER A 120 -2.77 -13.51 9.09
N LYS A 121 -1.46 -13.77 9.21
CA LYS A 121 -0.78 -13.95 10.49
C LYS A 121 0.11 -12.80 10.89
N GLN A 122 0.78 -12.18 9.90
CA GLN A 122 1.80 -11.16 10.16
C GLN A 122 1.28 -9.74 10.02
N MET A 123 0.13 -9.54 9.38
CA MET A 123 -0.47 -8.23 9.18
C MET A 123 -1.87 -8.16 9.77
N THR A 124 -2.14 -7.13 10.55
CA THR A 124 -3.48 -6.88 11.10
C THR A 124 -3.84 -5.41 10.94
N VAL A 125 -5.08 -5.15 10.55
CA VAL A 125 -5.68 -3.82 10.55
C VAL A 125 -6.67 -3.74 11.71
N ALA A 126 -6.50 -2.75 12.59
CA ALA A 126 -7.39 -2.54 13.72
C ALA A 126 -8.82 -2.22 13.26
N PRO A 127 -9.85 -2.45 14.10
CA PRO A 127 -11.23 -2.11 13.78
C PRO A 127 -11.39 -0.64 13.35
N PHE A 128 -12.18 -0.41 12.30
CA PHE A 128 -12.46 0.93 11.77
C PHE A 128 -13.85 0.98 11.13
N PHE A 129 -14.32 2.19 10.92
CA PHE A 129 -15.51 2.48 10.12
C PHE A 129 -15.07 3.11 8.78
N PRO A 130 -15.48 2.56 7.61
CA PRO A 130 -15.08 3.11 6.31
C PRO A 130 -15.69 4.50 6.06
N GLU A 131 -14.82 5.45 5.74
CA GLU A 131 -15.17 6.81 5.32
C GLU A 131 -14.58 7.11 3.93
N THR A 132 -14.71 8.35 3.47
CA THR A 132 -14.11 8.77 2.19
C THR A 132 -12.60 8.97 2.27
N GLU A 133 -12.08 9.29 3.45
CA GLU A 133 -10.65 9.40 3.75
C GLU A 133 -10.41 9.25 5.26
N GLY A 134 -9.21 8.88 5.64
CA GLY A 134 -8.84 8.71 7.05
C GLY A 134 -7.49 8.03 7.24
N VAL A 135 -7.29 7.53 8.45
CA VAL A 135 -6.09 6.79 8.85
C VAL A 135 -6.50 5.46 9.46
N LEU A 136 -5.93 4.38 8.95
CA LEU A 136 -6.04 3.04 9.52
C LEU A 136 -4.83 2.77 10.41
N SER A 137 -5.02 2.00 11.46
CA SER A 137 -3.95 1.48 12.29
C SER A 137 -3.62 0.06 11.86
N GLY A 138 -2.48 -0.11 11.20
CA GLY A 138 -1.94 -1.40 10.80
C GLY A 138 -0.84 -1.88 11.72
N THR A 139 -0.70 -3.18 11.90
CA THR A 139 0.44 -3.80 12.57
C THR A 139 1.11 -4.81 11.65
N PHE A 140 2.43 -4.89 11.72
CA PHE A 140 3.23 -5.87 11.02
C PHE A 140 4.13 -6.61 11.99
N GLN A 141 3.98 -7.92 12.10
CA GLN A 141 4.83 -8.79 12.90
C GLN A 141 5.99 -9.30 12.05
N GLN A 142 7.21 -8.85 12.37
CA GLN A 142 8.44 -9.31 11.73
C GLN A 142 8.80 -10.73 12.15
N GLN A 143 9.63 -11.41 11.35
CA GLN A 143 10.11 -12.76 11.65
C GLN A 143 10.93 -12.83 12.95
N ASN A 144 11.59 -11.73 13.34
CA ASN A 144 12.33 -11.61 14.61
C ASN A 144 11.44 -11.37 15.84
N GLY A 145 10.12 -11.39 15.69
CA GLY A 145 9.13 -11.18 16.75
C GLY A 145 8.81 -9.71 17.06
N ILE A 146 9.46 -8.75 16.41
CA ILE A 146 9.15 -7.33 16.59
C ILE A 146 7.83 -6.99 15.86
N THR A 147 6.93 -6.31 16.55
CA THR A 147 5.69 -5.78 15.97
C THR A 147 5.84 -4.29 15.71
N LEU A 148 5.64 -3.90 14.46
CA LEU A 148 5.63 -2.50 14.04
C LEU A 148 4.19 -1.99 13.95
N LEU A 149 3.95 -0.80 14.48
CA LEU A 149 2.71 -0.06 14.28
C LEU A 149 2.87 0.88 13.10
N LEU A 150 1.97 0.79 12.13
CA LEU A 150 2.03 1.53 10.87
C LEU A 150 0.72 2.31 10.69
N PRO A 151 0.76 3.65 10.79
CA PRO A 151 -0.37 4.48 10.38
C PRO A 151 -0.46 4.50 8.86
N LEU A 152 -1.62 4.10 8.32
CA LEU A 152 -1.87 4.06 6.89
C LEU A 152 -2.95 5.09 6.55
N CYS A 153 -2.59 6.09 5.78
CA CYS A 153 -3.57 7.02 5.23
C CYS A 153 -4.36 6.36 4.11
N TYR A 154 -5.63 6.71 3.98
CA TYR A 154 -6.43 6.26 2.83
C TYR A 154 -7.33 7.34 2.28
N LYS A 155 -7.69 7.21 1.02
CA LYS A 155 -8.64 8.08 0.32
C LYS A 155 -9.42 7.30 -0.71
N LYS A 156 -10.73 7.60 -0.79
CA LYS A 156 -11.60 7.12 -1.85
C LYS A 156 -11.49 8.03 -3.08
N LEU A 157 -11.28 7.42 -4.24
CA LEU A 157 -11.19 8.07 -5.55
C LEU A 157 -12.22 7.41 -6.46
N ASP A 158 -13.35 8.03 -6.69
CA ASP A 158 -14.50 7.46 -7.41
C ASP A 158 -14.91 6.10 -6.81
N ASP A 159 -14.76 5.03 -7.59
CA ASP A 159 -15.00 3.63 -7.25
C ASP A 159 -13.73 2.87 -6.80
N HIS A 160 -12.72 3.58 -6.31
CA HIS A 160 -11.45 3.00 -5.83
C HIS A 160 -11.13 3.48 -4.41
N PHE A 161 -10.42 2.64 -3.66
CA PHE A 161 -9.66 3.06 -2.49
C PHE A 161 -8.17 3.06 -2.80
N MET A 162 -7.51 4.10 -2.35
CA MET A 162 -6.05 4.23 -2.32
C MET A 162 -5.61 4.24 -0.86
N VAL A 163 -4.61 3.42 -0.51
CA VAL A 163 -4.00 3.37 0.83
C VAL A 163 -2.50 3.51 0.69
N TRP A 164 -1.88 4.33 1.55
CA TRP A 164 -0.43 4.52 1.53
C TRP A 164 0.16 4.66 2.92
N VAL A 165 1.43 4.34 3.04
CA VAL A 165 2.27 4.49 4.23
C VAL A 165 3.67 4.96 3.82
N THR A 166 4.24 5.88 4.60
CA THR A 166 5.60 6.41 4.45
C THR A 166 6.31 6.36 5.80
N GLY A 167 7.63 6.22 5.78
CA GLY A 167 8.50 6.25 6.96
C GLY A 167 9.34 7.49 6.99
#